data_62c17a25e59915b8461e88d735599532
#
_entry.id   62c17a25e59915b8461e88d735599532
#
_cell.length_a   1.000
_cell.length_b   1.000
_cell.length_c   1.000
_cell.angle_alpha   90.00
_cell.angle_beta   90.00
_cell.angle_gamma   90.00
#
_symmetry.space_group_name_H-M   'P 1'
#
loop_
_entity.id
_entity.type
_entity.pdbx_description
1 polymer ?
#
loop_
_entity_poly.entity_id
_entity_poly.type
_entity_poly.pdbx_seq_one_letter_code
_entity_poly.pdbx_strand_id
1 'polypeptide(L)'
;RLIPTFAAPYKINTMNITKKQIDDLSLQVTVSIEENDYKEKVKKALNDVRRKLDIKGFRKGMVPMGMVEKMYGRSTLLEQVNTIISQALNDYMEKEEIRIIGEPLASEEQAKTDWDNDVDFSFSFDLMLAPKVDIPIDKDLHIPLVKKAVTDKETDEYITGLLNQHGTMDVADKVEKEDFLKVDLRQGENMITDSYLNLKSVAKLKDKKIFIGKTAGEEITADITTLFAKEEERAMLLQVKPEELEKYPDPVFVFTIKEIKRFKTAEENQELYDKLYGEGTVTTHEAFVEKIKVQIEKNHEGESNYQFAQDVRKILLDKADIKLPENLLKRWLYEGNDGKFTMEQIE
;
A
#
# COMPACT_ATOMS: atom_id res chain seq x y z
N ARG A 1 31.23 30.88 -16.36
CA ARG A 1 30.42 31.08 -17.60
C ARG A 1 30.61 29.82 -18.44
N LEU A 2 29.74 28.85 -18.29
CA LEU A 2 29.63 27.68 -19.16
C LEU A 2 28.94 28.15 -20.45
N ILE A 3 29.60 28.00 -21.56
CA ILE A 3 29.06 28.24 -22.90
C ILE A 3 28.18 27.02 -23.21
N PRO A 4 26.90 27.19 -23.57
CA PRO A 4 26.06 26.04 -23.96
C PRO A 4 26.64 25.48 -25.27
N THR A 5 27.16 24.27 -25.23
CA THR A 5 27.62 23.56 -26.43
C THR A 5 26.39 23.10 -27.20
N PHE A 6 26.04 23.83 -28.25
CA PHE A 6 25.08 23.33 -29.25
C PHE A 6 25.76 22.18 -29.99
N ALA A 7 25.35 20.97 -29.70
CA ALA A 7 25.75 19.82 -30.51
C ALA A 7 25.09 19.92 -31.89
N ALA A 8 25.81 19.58 -32.94
CA ALA A 8 25.29 19.59 -34.31
C ALA A 8 24.05 18.65 -34.42
N PRO A 9 23.04 19.02 -35.23
CA PRO A 9 21.84 18.22 -35.40
C PRO A 9 22.18 16.84 -35.95
N TYR A 10 21.64 15.81 -35.29
CA TYR A 10 21.87 14.42 -35.65
C TYR A 10 20.71 13.88 -36.48
N LYS A 11 20.97 13.30 -37.65
CA LYS A 11 19.94 12.68 -38.51
C LYS A 11 19.83 11.17 -38.21
N ILE A 12 18.73 10.75 -37.63
CA ILE A 12 18.31 9.33 -37.58
C ILE A 12 17.19 9.20 -38.60
N ASN A 13 17.41 8.48 -39.68
CA ASN A 13 16.42 8.16 -40.71
C ASN A 13 15.55 9.35 -41.21
N THR A 14 16.17 10.53 -41.43
CA THR A 14 15.57 11.81 -41.86
C THR A 14 15.08 12.75 -40.77
N MET A 15 14.79 12.29 -39.53
CA MET A 15 14.34 13.17 -38.45
C MET A 15 15.51 13.94 -37.80
N ASN A 16 15.29 15.24 -37.53
CA ASN A 16 16.25 16.07 -36.82
C ASN A 16 15.97 15.99 -35.31
N ILE A 17 16.92 15.41 -34.55
CA ILE A 17 16.87 15.39 -33.07
C ILE A 17 18.00 16.30 -32.57
N THR A 18 17.63 17.24 -31.72
CA THR A 18 18.58 18.12 -31.04
C THR A 18 18.51 17.91 -29.54
N LYS A 19 19.66 18.06 -28.87
CA LYS A 19 19.71 17.97 -27.40
C LYS A 19 20.27 19.24 -26.80
N LYS A 20 19.71 19.64 -25.68
CA LYS A 20 20.15 20.78 -24.86
C LYS A 20 20.32 20.29 -23.44
N GLN A 21 21.55 20.31 -22.92
CA GLN A 21 21.79 20.02 -21.53
C GLN A 21 21.22 21.16 -20.68
N ILE A 22 20.32 20.84 -19.72
CA ILE A 22 19.77 21.80 -18.78
C ILE A 22 20.69 21.89 -17.56
N ASP A 23 21.00 20.75 -16.98
CA ASP A 23 21.94 20.55 -15.87
C ASP A 23 22.55 19.14 -15.93
N ASP A 24 23.29 18.72 -14.91
CA ASP A 24 23.98 17.41 -14.88
C ASP A 24 23.02 16.22 -14.91
N LEU A 25 21.77 16.41 -14.48
CA LEU A 25 20.75 15.35 -14.34
C LEU A 25 19.51 15.59 -15.20
N SER A 26 19.50 16.66 -16.00
CA SER A 26 18.36 17.08 -16.80
C SER A 26 18.78 17.40 -18.24
N LEU A 27 18.11 16.75 -19.17
CA LEU A 27 18.37 16.88 -20.61
C LEU A 27 17.06 17.20 -21.33
N GLN A 28 17.04 18.24 -22.15
CA GLN A 28 15.95 18.50 -23.09
C GLN A 28 16.29 17.92 -24.45
N VAL A 29 15.38 17.14 -25.00
CA VAL A 29 15.48 16.57 -26.36
C VAL A 29 14.35 17.11 -27.21
N THR A 30 14.66 17.70 -28.34
CA THR A 30 13.68 18.20 -29.29
C THR A 30 13.68 17.32 -30.54
N VAL A 31 12.53 16.79 -30.89
CA VAL A 31 12.29 15.97 -32.10
C VAL A 31 11.55 16.82 -33.10
N SER A 32 12.15 17.05 -34.26
CA SER A 32 11.52 17.76 -35.37
C SER A 32 11.10 16.77 -36.44
N ILE A 33 9.86 16.88 -36.91
CA ILE A 33 9.20 15.99 -37.86
C ILE A 33 8.76 16.82 -39.06
N GLU A 34 9.19 16.44 -40.24
CA GLU A 34 8.81 17.06 -41.50
C GLU A 34 7.61 16.28 -42.13
N GLU A 35 6.89 16.92 -43.04
CA GLU A 35 5.73 16.31 -43.74
C GLU A 35 6.06 14.92 -44.32
N ASN A 36 7.28 14.76 -44.86
CA ASN A 36 7.69 13.51 -45.48
C ASN A 36 7.85 12.34 -44.51
N ASP A 37 8.01 12.59 -43.21
CA ASP A 37 8.22 11.56 -42.20
C ASP A 37 6.94 10.85 -41.83
N TYR A 38 5.78 11.52 -41.96
CA TYR A 38 4.48 10.98 -41.55
C TYR A 38 3.45 10.80 -42.69
N LYS A 39 3.56 11.51 -43.78
CA LYS A 39 2.59 11.57 -44.89
C LYS A 39 2.17 10.18 -45.38
N GLU A 40 3.12 9.32 -45.69
CA GLU A 40 2.83 7.96 -46.15
C GLU A 40 2.23 7.06 -45.08
N LYS A 41 2.66 7.25 -43.82
CA LYS A 41 2.11 6.50 -42.68
C LYS A 41 0.66 6.89 -42.40
N VAL A 42 0.36 8.19 -42.42
CA VAL A 42 -1.01 8.72 -42.27
C VAL A 42 -1.92 8.23 -43.41
N LYS A 43 -1.45 8.28 -44.65
CA LYS A 43 -2.20 7.78 -45.80
C LYS A 43 -2.51 6.27 -45.68
N LYS A 44 -1.53 5.49 -45.24
CA LYS A 44 -1.73 4.05 -45.00
C LYS A 44 -2.74 3.82 -43.89
N ALA A 45 -2.59 4.52 -42.75
CA ALA A 45 -3.51 4.41 -41.61
C ALA A 45 -4.96 4.80 -42.00
N LEU A 46 -5.14 5.91 -42.75
CA LEU A 46 -6.46 6.30 -43.26
C LEU A 46 -7.07 5.27 -44.21
N ASN A 47 -6.26 4.59 -45.02
CA ASN A 47 -6.74 3.49 -45.87
C ASN A 47 -7.17 2.29 -45.00
N ASP A 48 -6.49 1.99 -43.93
CA ASP A 48 -6.84 0.90 -43.01
C ASP A 48 -8.13 1.25 -42.23
N VAL A 49 -8.31 2.50 -41.81
CA VAL A 49 -9.56 3.03 -41.24
C VAL A 49 -10.68 2.86 -42.26
N ARG A 50 -10.49 3.32 -43.54
CA ARG A 50 -11.49 3.21 -44.61
C ARG A 50 -11.97 1.78 -44.79
N ARG A 51 -11.07 0.79 -44.77
CA ARG A 51 -11.42 -0.64 -44.93
C ARG A 51 -12.33 -1.16 -43.82
N LYS A 52 -12.24 -0.60 -42.62
CA LYS A 52 -13.02 -1.01 -41.45
C LYS A 52 -14.35 -0.25 -41.35
N LEU A 53 -14.44 0.93 -41.94
CA LEU A 53 -15.62 1.79 -41.85
C LEU A 53 -16.85 1.16 -42.45
N ASP A 54 -17.96 1.22 -41.70
CA ASP A 54 -19.32 0.89 -42.14
C ASP A 54 -20.20 2.13 -41.90
N ILE A 55 -20.49 2.84 -42.99
CA ILE A 55 -21.27 4.08 -42.97
C ILE A 55 -22.54 3.88 -43.81
N LYS A 56 -23.68 4.24 -43.24
CA LYS A 56 -24.96 4.15 -43.91
C LYS A 56 -24.94 4.90 -45.23
N GLY A 57 -25.25 4.20 -46.33
CA GLY A 57 -25.21 4.74 -47.69
C GLY A 57 -23.98 4.34 -48.51
N PHE A 58 -22.97 3.71 -47.89
CA PHE A 58 -21.81 3.21 -48.60
C PHE A 58 -21.56 1.73 -48.29
N ARG A 59 -21.07 0.99 -49.28
CA ARG A 59 -20.60 -0.38 -49.03
C ARG A 59 -19.39 -0.33 -48.13
N LYS A 60 -19.29 -1.24 -47.15
CA LYS A 60 -18.16 -1.37 -46.23
C LYS A 60 -16.82 -1.30 -46.98
N GLY A 61 -15.94 -0.42 -46.54
CA GLY A 61 -14.63 -0.17 -47.16
C GLY A 61 -14.64 0.65 -48.45
N MET A 62 -15.80 1.11 -48.94
CA MET A 62 -15.94 1.90 -50.17
C MET A 62 -16.29 3.36 -49.94
N VAL A 63 -16.11 3.85 -48.72
CA VAL A 63 -16.28 5.27 -48.39
C VAL A 63 -15.28 6.11 -49.19
N PRO A 64 -15.67 7.24 -49.82
CA PRO A 64 -14.75 8.13 -50.52
C PRO A 64 -13.63 8.64 -49.55
N MET A 65 -12.38 8.66 -50.04
CA MET A 65 -11.23 9.02 -49.23
C MET A 65 -11.35 10.41 -48.62
N GLY A 66 -11.81 11.40 -49.37
CA GLY A 66 -12.02 12.76 -48.86
C GLY A 66 -13.02 12.86 -47.69
N MET A 67 -13.98 11.92 -47.61
CA MET A 67 -14.88 11.83 -46.45
C MET A 67 -14.15 11.21 -45.23
N VAL A 68 -13.34 10.18 -45.45
CA VAL A 68 -12.51 9.56 -44.42
C VAL A 68 -11.53 10.57 -43.86
N GLU A 69 -10.85 11.33 -44.70
CA GLU A 69 -9.92 12.39 -44.32
C GLU A 69 -10.62 13.47 -43.49
N LYS A 70 -11.80 13.90 -43.90
CA LYS A 70 -12.57 14.90 -43.15
C LYS A 70 -13.00 14.42 -41.77
N MET A 71 -13.31 13.12 -41.62
CA MET A 71 -13.80 12.55 -40.36
C MET A 71 -12.69 12.09 -39.44
N TYR A 72 -11.61 11.55 -39.99
CA TYR A 72 -10.55 10.87 -39.22
C TYR A 72 -9.15 11.42 -39.48
N GLY A 73 -8.97 12.36 -40.41
CA GLY A 73 -7.67 12.86 -40.83
C GLY A 73 -6.86 13.41 -39.65
N ARG A 74 -7.47 14.31 -38.86
CA ARG A 74 -6.80 14.93 -37.70
C ARG A 74 -6.43 13.92 -36.62
N SER A 75 -7.36 13.03 -36.24
CA SER A 75 -7.07 12.02 -35.22
C SER A 75 -5.99 11.03 -35.66
N THR A 76 -6.04 10.63 -36.95
CA THR A 76 -5.04 9.73 -37.55
C THR A 76 -3.66 10.42 -37.63
N LEU A 77 -3.61 11.70 -37.98
CA LEU A 77 -2.36 12.48 -38.01
C LEU A 77 -1.73 12.52 -36.62
N LEU A 78 -2.52 12.91 -35.61
CA LEU A 78 -2.09 12.95 -34.19
C LEU A 78 -1.53 11.59 -33.74
N GLU A 79 -2.22 10.51 -34.01
CA GLU A 79 -1.81 9.16 -33.63
C GLU A 79 -0.51 8.75 -34.31
N GLN A 80 -0.38 9.00 -35.60
CA GLN A 80 0.84 8.65 -36.35
C GLN A 80 2.02 9.49 -35.93
N VAL A 81 1.85 10.81 -35.75
CA VAL A 81 2.91 11.72 -35.29
C VAL A 81 3.38 11.30 -33.89
N ASN A 82 2.46 11.04 -32.94
CA ASN A 82 2.82 10.56 -31.60
C ASN A 82 3.59 9.24 -31.65
N THR A 83 3.18 8.30 -32.50
CA THR A 83 3.88 7.03 -32.69
C THR A 83 5.31 7.25 -33.20
N ILE A 84 5.47 8.15 -34.17
CA ILE A 84 6.78 8.48 -34.76
C ILE A 84 7.69 9.13 -33.71
N ILE A 85 7.15 10.09 -32.92
CA ILE A 85 7.90 10.77 -31.86
C ILE A 85 8.40 9.76 -30.83
N SER A 86 7.48 8.93 -30.32
CA SER A 86 7.82 7.95 -29.29
C SER A 86 8.90 6.98 -29.76
N GLN A 87 8.80 6.53 -31.02
CA GLN A 87 9.80 5.64 -31.61
C GLN A 87 11.14 6.36 -31.78
N ALA A 88 11.13 7.58 -32.35
CA ALA A 88 12.36 8.35 -32.55
C ALA A 88 13.09 8.69 -31.24
N LEU A 89 12.31 9.03 -30.20
CA LEU A 89 12.86 9.35 -28.89
C LEU A 89 13.48 8.10 -28.24
N ASN A 90 12.80 6.96 -28.30
CA ASN A 90 13.33 5.69 -27.78
C ASN A 90 14.59 5.25 -28.53
N ASP A 91 14.57 5.26 -29.87
CA ASP A 91 15.71 4.90 -30.69
C ASP A 91 16.91 5.83 -30.42
N TYR A 92 16.64 7.12 -30.17
CA TYR A 92 17.66 8.09 -29.82
C TYR A 92 18.27 7.81 -28.44
N MET A 93 17.42 7.58 -27.44
CA MET A 93 17.89 7.26 -26.08
C MET A 93 18.72 5.97 -26.06
N GLU A 94 18.27 4.94 -26.77
CA GLU A 94 19.00 3.67 -26.85
C GLU A 94 20.37 3.86 -27.52
N LYS A 95 20.43 4.58 -28.62
CA LYS A 95 21.65 4.81 -29.37
C LYS A 95 22.67 5.67 -28.62
N GLU A 96 22.21 6.70 -27.92
CA GLU A 96 23.08 7.58 -27.11
C GLU A 96 23.32 7.01 -25.70
N GLU A 97 22.84 5.80 -25.43
CA GLU A 97 22.94 5.13 -24.11
C GLU A 97 22.40 5.99 -22.95
N ILE A 98 21.36 6.80 -23.24
CA ILE A 98 20.72 7.68 -22.27
C ILE A 98 19.80 6.84 -21.38
N ARG A 99 20.11 6.78 -20.09
CA ARG A 99 19.25 6.17 -19.07
C ARG A 99 18.49 7.25 -18.34
N ILE A 100 17.16 7.11 -18.26
CA ILE A 100 16.28 8.06 -17.60
C ILE A 100 15.60 7.46 -16.37
N ILE A 101 15.15 8.33 -15.48
CA ILE A 101 14.26 8.02 -14.36
C ILE A 101 12.85 8.43 -14.79
N GLY A 102 11.88 7.53 -14.62
CA GLY A 102 10.50 7.80 -15.04
C GLY A 102 10.32 7.84 -16.55
N GLU A 103 9.39 8.65 -17.00
CA GLU A 103 9.04 8.83 -18.42
C GLU A 103 9.44 10.23 -18.90
N PRO A 104 9.70 10.43 -20.22
CA PRO A 104 9.90 11.75 -20.80
C PRO A 104 8.70 12.67 -20.53
N LEU A 105 8.94 13.88 -20.03
CA LEU A 105 7.92 14.90 -19.84
C LEU A 105 7.89 15.85 -21.03
N ALA A 106 6.70 16.26 -21.47
CA ALA A 106 6.60 17.33 -22.46
C ALA A 106 7.17 18.61 -21.86
N SER A 107 8.02 19.33 -22.61
CA SER A 107 8.65 20.55 -22.08
C SER A 107 7.63 21.68 -21.91
N GLU A 108 7.73 22.41 -20.79
CA GLU A 108 6.87 23.58 -20.52
C GLU A 108 7.11 24.72 -21.53
N GLU A 109 8.30 24.79 -22.12
CA GLU A 109 8.69 25.79 -23.12
C GLU A 109 8.16 25.45 -24.53
N GLN A 110 7.42 24.35 -24.68
CA GLN A 110 6.95 23.93 -26.00
C GLN A 110 5.93 24.91 -26.58
N ALA A 111 6.18 25.35 -27.83
CA ALA A 111 5.25 26.15 -28.59
C ALA A 111 3.94 25.37 -28.84
N LYS A 112 2.81 26.10 -28.90
CA LYS A 112 1.52 25.48 -29.28
C LYS A 112 1.58 25.08 -30.73
N THR A 113 1.25 23.81 -31.01
CA THR A 113 1.17 23.22 -32.34
C THR A 113 -0.19 23.51 -32.97
N ASP A 114 -0.20 24.10 -34.17
CA ASP A 114 -1.42 24.26 -34.96
C ASP A 114 -1.60 23.05 -35.91
N TRP A 115 -2.30 22.05 -35.46
CA TRP A 115 -2.54 20.80 -36.18
C TRP A 115 -3.34 20.94 -37.46
N ASP A 116 -3.95 22.08 -37.70
CA ASP A 116 -4.78 22.33 -38.87
C ASP A 116 -3.99 23.06 -39.99
N ASN A 117 -2.96 23.80 -39.62
CA ASN A 117 -2.20 24.64 -40.59
C ASN A 117 -0.71 24.28 -40.67
N ASP A 118 -0.13 23.69 -39.61
CA ASP A 118 1.27 23.29 -39.60
C ASP A 118 1.46 21.98 -40.37
N VAL A 119 2.54 21.92 -41.15
CA VAL A 119 2.98 20.71 -41.87
C VAL A 119 4.25 20.11 -41.27
N ASP A 120 5.01 20.88 -40.57
CA ASP A 120 6.20 20.45 -39.83
C ASP A 120 5.98 20.66 -38.35
N PHE A 121 6.40 19.68 -37.54
CA PHE A 121 6.14 19.66 -36.13
C PHE A 121 7.45 19.57 -35.35
N SER A 122 7.48 20.19 -34.18
CA SER A 122 8.61 20.13 -33.27
C SER A 122 8.14 19.94 -31.83
N PHE A 123 8.64 18.89 -31.17
CA PHE A 123 8.28 18.53 -29.81
C PHE A 123 9.50 18.41 -28.93
N SER A 124 9.46 19.11 -27.82
CA SER A 124 10.55 19.11 -26.82
C SER A 124 10.14 18.30 -25.59
N PHE A 125 11.03 17.46 -25.14
CA PHE A 125 10.86 16.60 -23.98
C PHE A 125 11.98 16.83 -22.98
N ASP A 126 11.59 16.95 -21.72
CA ASP A 126 12.53 17.05 -20.60
C ASP A 126 12.73 15.63 -20.03
N LEU A 127 13.98 15.20 -20.03
CA LEU A 127 14.41 13.87 -19.58
C LEU A 127 15.14 13.98 -18.25
N MET A 128 14.74 13.18 -17.28
CA MET A 128 15.45 13.02 -16.02
C MET A 128 16.53 11.96 -16.18
N LEU A 129 17.79 12.37 -16.18
CA LEU A 129 18.91 11.44 -16.35
C LEU A 129 19.10 10.59 -15.08
N ALA A 130 19.29 9.28 -15.26
CA ALA A 130 19.67 8.41 -14.16
C ALA A 130 21.10 8.74 -13.71
N PRO A 131 21.30 9.03 -12.41
CA PRO A 131 22.64 9.28 -11.89
C PRO A 131 23.51 8.05 -12.02
N LYS A 132 24.80 8.25 -12.26
CA LYS A 132 25.79 7.18 -12.16
C LYS A 132 26.04 6.94 -10.68
N VAL A 133 25.63 5.76 -10.21
CA VAL A 133 25.84 5.35 -8.82
C VAL A 133 27.04 4.42 -8.80
N ASP A 134 28.09 4.81 -8.09
CA ASP A 134 29.25 3.97 -7.80
C ASP A 134 29.40 3.87 -6.28
N ILE A 135 29.07 2.70 -5.75
CA ILE A 135 29.16 2.45 -4.31
C ILE A 135 30.35 1.51 -4.07
N PRO A 136 31.46 2.01 -3.52
CA PRO A 136 32.59 1.16 -3.17
C PRO A 136 32.19 0.22 -2.02
N ILE A 137 32.02 -1.06 -2.33
CA ILE A 137 31.85 -2.14 -1.35
C ILE A 137 33.22 -2.76 -1.15
N ASP A 138 33.90 -2.32 -0.13
CA ASP A 138 35.25 -2.75 0.23
C ASP A 138 35.31 -3.44 1.60
N LYS A 139 36.51 -3.84 2.01
CA LYS A 139 36.75 -4.52 3.29
C LYS A 139 36.53 -3.64 4.53
N ASP A 140 36.46 -2.30 4.31
CA ASP A 140 36.30 -1.32 5.38
C ASP A 140 34.82 -1.07 5.68
N LEU A 141 33.91 -1.63 4.88
CA LEU A 141 32.49 -1.57 5.11
C LEU A 141 32.09 -2.61 6.15
N HIS A 142 31.99 -2.21 7.41
CA HIS A 142 31.56 -3.05 8.52
C HIS A 142 30.13 -2.71 8.92
N ILE A 143 29.22 -3.67 8.78
CA ILE A 143 27.83 -3.54 9.21
C ILE A 143 27.57 -4.59 10.29
N PRO A 144 27.22 -4.21 11.53
CA PRO A 144 27.02 -5.16 12.61
C PRO A 144 25.74 -5.99 12.39
N LEU A 145 25.85 -7.31 12.46
CA LEU A 145 24.69 -8.19 12.58
C LEU A 145 24.42 -8.43 14.05
N VAL A 146 23.37 -7.79 14.58
CA VAL A 146 22.97 -7.93 15.99
C VAL A 146 22.21 -9.24 16.16
N LYS A 147 22.71 -10.14 17.01
CA LYS A 147 21.99 -11.37 17.39
C LYS A 147 21.45 -11.22 18.81
N LYS A 148 20.15 -11.47 18.97
CA LYS A 148 19.47 -11.45 20.27
C LYS A 148 19.46 -12.87 20.85
N ALA A 149 19.93 -13.03 22.07
CA ALA A 149 19.85 -14.32 22.77
C ALA A 149 18.43 -14.53 23.32
N VAL A 150 17.98 -15.77 23.31
CA VAL A 150 16.70 -16.17 23.94
C VAL A 150 16.88 -16.16 25.45
N THR A 151 15.96 -15.51 26.16
CA THR A 151 15.94 -15.47 27.62
C THR A 151 14.88 -16.42 28.18
N ASP A 152 15.07 -16.91 29.41
CA ASP A 152 14.08 -17.76 30.06
C ASP A 152 12.75 -17.02 30.27
N LYS A 153 12.80 -15.74 30.61
CA LYS A 153 11.60 -14.89 30.72
C LYS A 153 10.79 -14.86 29.42
N GLU A 154 11.44 -14.68 28.29
CA GLU A 154 10.81 -14.66 26.99
C GLU A 154 10.23 -16.03 26.62
N THR A 155 10.92 -17.10 27.02
CA THR A 155 10.42 -18.47 26.86
C THR A 155 9.14 -18.69 27.66
N ASP A 156 9.11 -18.26 28.93
CA ASP A 156 7.94 -18.38 29.80
C ASP A 156 6.75 -17.55 29.31
N GLU A 157 7.01 -16.33 28.81
CA GLU A 157 5.98 -15.47 28.19
C GLU A 157 5.40 -16.12 26.94
N TYR A 158 6.24 -16.73 26.12
CA TYR A 158 5.82 -17.43 24.90
C TYR A 158 4.98 -18.67 25.23
N ILE A 159 5.39 -19.49 26.22
CA ILE A 159 4.62 -20.63 26.74
C ILE A 159 3.24 -20.16 27.23
N THR A 160 3.23 -19.12 28.07
CA THR A 160 1.98 -18.56 28.61
C THR A 160 1.05 -18.10 27.48
N GLY A 161 1.62 -17.45 26.47
CA GLY A 161 0.87 -17.05 25.27
C GLY A 161 0.25 -18.23 24.53
N LEU A 162 1.03 -19.31 24.32
CA LEU A 162 0.52 -20.55 23.69
C LEU A 162 -0.59 -21.22 24.50
N LEU A 163 -0.41 -21.34 25.82
CA LEU A 163 -1.41 -21.92 26.71
C LEU A 163 -2.73 -21.12 26.68
N ASN A 164 -2.62 -19.77 26.65
CA ASN A 164 -3.79 -18.91 26.50
C ASN A 164 -4.45 -19.03 25.13
N GLN A 165 -3.65 -19.13 24.04
CA GLN A 165 -4.19 -19.28 22.69
C GLN A 165 -4.97 -20.59 22.50
N HIS A 166 -4.58 -21.64 23.20
CA HIS A 166 -5.20 -22.97 23.17
C HIS A 166 -6.17 -23.21 24.31
N GLY A 167 -6.47 -22.18 25.12
CA GLY A 167 -7.48 -22.25 26.17
C GLY A 167 -8.90 -22.44 25.65
N THR A 168 -9.79 -22.86 26.53
CA THR A 168 -11.21 -23.10 26.24
C THR A 168 -12.11 -22.13 27.00
N MET A 169 -13.33 -21.99 26.53
CA MET A 169 -14.39 -21.24 27.22
C MET A 169 -15.39 -22.23 27.78
N ASP A 170 -15.31 -22.50 29.08
CA ASP A 170 -16.17 -23.45 29.75
C ASP A 170 -17.36 -22.74 30.38
N VAL A 171 -18.52 -23.43 30.44
CA VAL A 171 -19.70 -22.93 31.15
C VAL A 171 -19.44 -23.07 32.67
N ALA A 172 -19.77 -22.02 33.42
CA ALA A 172 -19.61 -21.98 34.86
C ALA A 172 -20.97 -21.75 35.57
N ASP A 173 -21.13 -22.30 36.78
CA ASP A 173 -22.36 -22.16 37.56
C ASP A 173 -22.45 -20.80 38.26
N LYS A 174 -21.31 -20.25 38.69
CA LYS A 174 -21.21 -19.00 39.45
C LYS A 174 -20.19 -18.08 38.86
N VAL A 175 -20.49 -16.79 38.88
CA VAL A 175 -19.63 -15.73 38.35
C VAL A 175 -18.39 -15.53 39.22
N GLU A 176 -17.22 -15.50 38.57
CA GLU A 176 -15.92 -15.08 39.12
C GLU A 176 -15.39 -13.82 38.45
N LYS A 177 -14.21 -13.32 38.92
CA LYS A 177 -13.68 -11.99 38.59
C LYS A 177 -13.39 -11.73 37.10
N GLU A 178 -13.11 -12.78 36.34
CA GLU A 178 -12.61 -12.67 34.98
C GLU A 178 -13.51 -13.36 33.96
N ASP A 179 -14.73 -13.72 34.41
CA ASP A 179 -15.68 -14.41 33.57
C ASP A 179 -16.29 -13.51 32.50
N PHE A 180 -16.74 -14.14 31.45
CA PHE A 180 -17.53 -13.54 30.38
C PHE A 180 -19.00 -13.91 30.65
N LEU A 181 -19.84 -12.89 30.74
CA LEU A 181 -21.26 -13.07 30.96
C LEU A 181 -22.03 -12.78 29.68
N LYS A 182 -22.90 -13.68 29.29
CA LYS A 182 -23.96 -13.40 28.34
C LYS A 182 -25.15 -12.89 29.13
N VAL A 183 -25.62 -11.68 28.83
CA VAL A 183 -26.61 -10.95 29.59
C VAL A 183 -27.70 -10.38 28.70
N ASP A 184 -28.93 -10.28 29.24
CA ASP A 184 -29.93 -9.39 28.70
C ASP A 184 -29.95 -8.10 29.52
N LEU A 185 -30.14 -6.97 28.86
CA LEU A 185 -30.19 -5.65 29.48
C LEU A 185 -31.59 -5.07 29.31
N ARG A 186 -32.15 -4.57 30.39
CA ARG A 186 -33.47 -3.93 30.37
C ARG A 186 -33.42 -2.55 30.98
N GLN A 187 -34.06 -1.61 30.29
CA GLN A 187 -34.27 -0.25 30.76
C GLN A 187 -35.68 0.23 30.38
N GLY A 188 -36.59 0.28 31.32
CA GLY A 188 -38.01 0.51 31.02
C GLY A 188 -38.58 -0.54 30.08
N GLU A 189 -39.09 -0.09 28.91
CA GLU A 189 -39.59 -0.97 27.85
C GLU A 189 -38.49 -1.45 26.88
N ASN A 190 -37.31 -0.83 26.92
CA ASN A 190 -36.19 -1.21 26.06
C ASN A 190 -35.51 -2.47 26.57
N MET A 191 -35.32 -3.44 25.68
CA MET A 191 -34.66 -4.70 25.97
C MET A 191 -33.57 -4.97 24.91
N ILE A 192 -32.36 -5.24 25.38
CA ILE A 192 -31.22 -5.65 24.57
C ILE A 192 -30.88 -7.07 24.97
N THR A 193 -31.02 -8.01 24.06
CA THR A 193 -30.81 -9.43 24.33
C THR A 193 -29.46 -9.91 23.87
N ASP A 194 -28.92 -10.93 24.53
CA ASP A 194 -27.71 -11.64 24.15
C ASP A 194 -26.46 -10.71 24.04
N SER A 195 -26.39 -9.75 24.96
CA SER A 195 -25.19 -8.89 25.07
C SER A 195 -24.08 -9.59 25.86
N TYR A 196 -22.83 -9.13 25.64
CA TYR A 196 -21.66 -9.72 26.27
C TYR A 196 -20.99 -8.73 27.22
N LEU A 197 -20.82 -9.15 28.48
CA LEU A 197 -20.14 -8.44 29.53
C LEU A 197 -18.83 -9.16 29.90
N ASN A 198 -17.68 -8.59 29.57
CA ASN A 198 -16.40 -9.11 30.01
C ASN A 198 -16.01 -8.47 31.35
N LEU A 199 -16.08 -9.24 32.42
CA LEU A 199 -15.73 -8.75 33.77
C LEU A 199 -14.25 -8.37 33.89
N LYS A 200 -13.36 -8.93 33.07
CA LYS A 200 -11.95 -8.54 33.04
C LYS A 200 -11.77 -7.07 32.65
N SER A 201 -12.62 -6.55 31.76
CA SER A 201 -12.59 -5.15 31.29
C SER A 201 -13.15 -4.14 32.29
N VAL A 202 -13.93 -4.59 33.27
CA VAL A 202 -14.45 -3.70 34.33
C VAL A 202 -13.31 -3.29 35.26
N ALA A 203 -12.96 -2.01 35.27
CA ALA A 203 -11.72 -1.52 35.90
C ALA A 203 -11.74 -1.63 37.45
N LYS A 204 -12.89 -1.34 38.08
CA LYS A 204 -12.98 -1.23 39.53
C LYS A 204 -13.49 -2.53 40.16
N LEU A 205 -12.76 -3.07 41.11
CA LEU A 205 -13.14 -4.31 41.81
C LEU A 205 -14.52 -4.21 42.50
N LYS A 206 -14.88 -3.01 43.02
CA LYS A 206 -16.20 -2.83 43.69
C LYS A 206 -17.36 -3.03 42.68
N ASP A 207 -17.15 -2.60 41.43
CA ASP A 207 -18.18 -2.67 40.41
C ASP A 207 -18.31 -4.13 39.86
N LYS A 208 -17.20 -4.92 39.89
CA LYS A 208 -17.21 -6.35 39.62
C LYS A 208 -17.95 -7.14 40.71
N LYS A 209 -17.81 -6.73 41.96
CA LYS A 209 -18.39 -7.47 43.13
C LYS A 209 -19.89 -7.66 43.07
N ILE A 210 -20.64 -6.79 42.41
CA ILE A 210 -22.08 -6.91 42.26
C ILE A 210 -22.49 -8.14 41.43
N PHE A 211 -21.58 -8.61 40.54
CA PHE A 211 -21.79 -9.79 39.71
C PHE A 211 -21.19 -11.06 40.32
N ILE A 212 -20.11 -10.94 41.11
CA ILE A 212 -19.38 -12.11 41.64
C ILE A 212 -20.28 -12.94 42.57
N GLY A 213 -20.28 -14.26 42.35
CA GLY A 213 -21.05 -15.24 43.12
C GLY A 213 -22.49 -15.39 42.62
N LYS A 214 -22.92 -14.57 41.65
CA LYS A 214 -24.24 -14.70 41.03
C LYS A 214 -24.32 -15.90 40.10
N THR A 215 -25.54 -16.37 39.84
CA THR A 215 -25.86 -17.51 38.98
C THR A 215 -26.66 -17.07 37.75
N ALA A 216 -26.78 -17.93 36.77
CA ALA A 216 -27.67 -17.69 35.64
C ALA A 216 -29.11 -17.51 36.09
N GLY A 217 -29.85 -16.59 35.50
CA GLY A 217 -31.22 -16.21 35.85
C GLY A 217 -31.30 -15.06 36.87
N GLU A 218 -30.23 -14.69 37.56
CA GLU A 218 -30.25 -13.58 38.50
C GLU A 218 -30.21 -12.22 37.80
N GLU A 219 -30.93 -11.26 38.41
CA GLU A 219 -30.99 -9.88 37.96
C GLU A 219 -30.09 -8.97 38.83
N ILE A 220 -29.40 -8.05 38.19
CA ILE A 220 -28.46 -7.10 38.81
C ILE A 220 -28.70 -5.73 38.21
N THR A 221 -28.91 -4.71 39.06
CA THR A 221 -28.99 -3.33 38.58
C THR A 221 -27.62 -2.68 38.64
N ALA A 222 -27.15 -2.14 37.52
CA ALA A 222 -25.86 -1.49 37.43
C ALA A 222 -25.86 -0.28 36.48
N ASP A 223 -25.02 0.68 36.78
CA ASP A 223 -24.73 1.83 35.95
C ASP A 223 -23.57 1.48 34.99
N ILE A 224 -23.85 1.49 33.70
CA ILE A 224 -22.87 1.13 32.65
C ILE A 224 -21.68 2.11 32.59
N THR A 225 -21.84 3.36 33.03
CA THR A 225 -20.74 4.34 33.07
C THR A 225 -19.73 4.03 34.18
N THR A 226 -20.20 3.37 35.24
CA THR A 226 -19.30 2.90 36.33
C THR A 226 -18.59 1.61 35.94
N LEU A 227 -19.23 0.76 35.13
CA LEU A 227 -18.62 -0.47 34.62
C LEU A 227 -17.56 -0.19 33.57
N PHE A 228 -17.90 0.70 32.61
CA PHE A 228 -17.03 1.03 31.49
C PHE A 228 -16.83 2.53 31.33
N ALA A 229 -15.59 2.96 31.46
CA ALA A 229 -15.24 4.39 31.28
C ALA A 229 -15.26 4.82 29.80
N LYS A 230 -14.95 3.89 28.88
CA LYS A 230 -14.89 4.18 27.44
C LYS A 230 -16.25 4.04 26.79
N GLU A 231 -16.53 4.96 25.87
CA GLU A 231 -17.80 4.97 25.11
C GLU A 231 -17.93 3.76 24.19
N GLU A 232 -16.83 3.30 23.59
CA GLU A 232 -16.81 2.16 22.71
C GLU A 232 -17.23 0.86 23.45
N GLU A 233 -16.77 0.70 24.71
CA GLU A 233 -17.13 -0.48 25.53
C GLU A 233 -18.61 -0.46 25.92
N ARG A 234 -19.17 0.72 26.22
CA ARG A 234 -20.60 0.91 26.50
C ARG A 234 -21.46 0.67 25.26
N ALA A 235 -21.03 1.21 24.11
CA ALA A 235 -21.69 1.00 22.83
C ALA A 235 -21.72 -0.47 22.43
N MET A 236 -20.60 -1.19 22.63
CA MET A 236 -20.50 -2.63 22.40
C MET A 236 -21.47 -3.40 23.31
N LEU A 237 -21.54 -3.06 24.61
CA LEU A 237 -22.48 -3.67 25.56
C LEU A 237 -23.93 -3.45 25.14
N LEU A 238 -24.28 -2.27 24.65
CA LEU A 238 -25.63 -1.93 24.21
C LEU A 238 -25.89 -2.34 22.74
N GLN A 239 -24.92 -2.93 22.06
CA GLN A 239 -25.00 -3.35 20.64
C GLN A 239 -25.37 -2.22 19.69
N VAL A 240 -24.87 -1.01 19.96
CA VAL A 240 -25.12 0.22 19.18
C VAL A 240 -23.79 0.84 18.74
N LYS A 241 -23.86 1.84 17.86
CA LYS A 241 -22.69 2.66 17.55
C LYS A 241 -22.46 3.71 18.65
N PRO A 242 -21.21 4.18 18.86
CA PRO A 242 -20.91 5.22 19.87
C PRO A 242 -21.79 6.45 19.77
N GLU A 243 -22.11 6.92 18.54
CA GLU A 243 -22.96 8.08 18.30
C GLU A 243 -24.43 7.84 18.74
N GLU A 244 -24.84 6.61 18.94
CA GLU A 244 -26.19 6.24 19.34
C GLU A 244 -26.37 6.12 20.87
N LEU A 245 -25.29 6.24 21.64
CA LEU A 245 -25.36 6.25 23.11
C LEU A 245 -26.25 7.34 23.66
N GLU A 246 -26.40 8.47 22.95
CA GLU A 246 -27.31 9.56 23.30
C GLU A 246 -28.78 9.13 23.40
N LYS A 247 -29.17 8.02 22.77
CA LYS A 247 -30.50 7.41 22.87
C LYS A 247 -30.78 6.80 24.24
N TYR A 248 -29.72 6.58 25.05
CA TYR A 248 -29.78 5.99 26.38
C TYR A 248 -29.25 6.99 27.44
N PRO A 249 -29.98 8.07 27.72
CA PRO A 249 -29.52 9.13 28.63
C PRO A 249 -29.44 8.66 30.10
N ASP A 250 -30.22 7.68 30.49
CA ASP A 250 -30.11 7.03 31.79
C ASP A 250 -29.11 5.87 31.70
N PRO A 251 -28.00 5.89 32.44
CA PRO A 251 -26.98 4.87 32.36
C PRO A 251 -27.29 3.60 33.16
N VAL A 252 -28.43 3.53 33.86
CA VAL A 252 -28.79 2.43 34.76
C VAL A 252 -29.61 1.38 34.03
N PHE A 253 -29.09 0.14 34.02
CA PHE A 253 -29.73 -1.02 33.39
C PHE A 253 -29.89 -2.15 34.38
N VAL A 254 -30.93 -2.96 34.16
CA VAL A 254 -31.10 -4.26 34.82
C VAL A 254 -30.49 -5.33 33.92
N PHE A 255 -29.49 -6.03 34.42
CA PHE A 255 -28.76 -7.12 33.75
C PHE A 255 -29.36 -8.44 34.21
N THR A 256 -29.83 -9.26 33.31
CA THR A 256 -30.22 -10.64 33.58
C THR A 256 -29.13 -11.56 33.04
N ILE A 257 -28.48 -12.33 33.90
CA ILE A 257 -27.42 -13.27 33.53
C ILE A 257 -28.05 -14.47 32.80
N LYS A 258 -27.68 -14.73 31.55
CA LYS A 258 -28.13 -15.90 30.78
C LYS A 258 -27.14 -17.05 30.84
N GLU A 259 -25.85 -16.73 30.66
CA GLU A 259 -24.79 -17.73 30.62
C GLU A 259 -23.51 -17.15 31.21
N ILE A 260 -22.78 -17.97 31.91
CA ILE A 260 -21.48 -17.62 32.49
C ILE A 260 -20.43 -18.48 31.77
N LYS A 261 -19.48 -17.82 31.13
CA LYS A 261 -18.34 -18.47 30.45
C LYS A 261 -17.06 -18.10 31.14
N ARG A 262 -16.28 -19.09 31.49
CA ARG A 262 -14.97 -18.93 32.09
C ARG A 262 -13.91 -19.36 31.13
N PHE A 263 -12.95 -18.45 30.88
CA PHE A 263 -11.77 -18.81 30.13
C PHE A 263 -10.86 -19.67 30.99
N LYS A 264 -10.56 -20.87 30.49
CA LYS A 264 -9.62 -21.79 31.10
C LYS A 264 -8.39 -21.88 30.19
N THR A 265 -7.23 -21.46 30.69
CA THR A 265 -5.97 -21.65 30.01
C THR A 265 -5.73 -23.13 29.75
N ALA A 266 -5.22 -23.50 28.60
CA ALA A 266 -4.88 -24.87 28.27
C ALA A 266 -3.90 -25.44 29.30
N GLU A 267 -4.08 -26.70 29.66
CA GLU A 267 -3.12 -27.41 30.48
C GLU A 267 -1.94 -27.87 29.63
N GLU A 268 -0.75 -27.74 30.17
CA GLU A 268 0.46 -28.28 29.55
C GLU A 268 0.44 -29.80 29.73
N ASN A 269 0.08 -30.51 28.66
CA ASN A 269 -0.08 -31.95 28.64
C ASN A 269 0.26 -32.54 27.25
N GLN A 270 0.23 -33.88 27.15
CA GLN A 270 0.54 -34.56 25.88
C GLN A 270 -0.41 -34.18 24.76
N GLU A 271 -1.69 -33.93 25.03
CA GLU A 271 -2.67 -33.54 24.01
C GLU A 271 -2.29 -32.21 23.36
N LEU A 272 -1.86 -31.23 24.17
CA LEU A 272 -1.37 -29.95 23.67
C LEU A 272 -0.08 -30.11 22.84
N TYR A 273 0.84 -30.94 23.30
CA TYR A 273 2.10 -31.20 22.58
C TYR A 273 1.84 -31.84 21.21
N ASP A 274 0.96 -32.85 21.18
CA ASP A 274 0.60 -33.54 19.95
C ASP A 274 -0.13 -32.61 18.95
N LYS A 275 -0.95 -31.72 19.46
CA LYS A 275 -1.65 -30.70 18.66
C LYS A 275 -0.68 -29.68 18.05
N LEU A 276 0.36 -29.29 18.78
CA LEU A 276 1.31 -28.26 18.34
C LEU A 276 2.41 -28.81 17.43
N TYR A 277 2.89 -30.02 17.72
CA TYR A 277 4.10 -30.56 17.07
C TYR A 277 3.91 -31.90 16.36
N GLY A 278 2.72 -32.48 16.47
CA GLY A 278 2.41 -33.81 15.94
C GLY A 278 2.64 -34.92 16.99
N GLU A 279 1.86 -35.99 16.88
CA GLU A 279 1.80 -37.10 17.82
C GLU A 279 3.18 -37.68 18.15
N GLY A 280 3.49 -37.75 19.44
CA GLY A 280 4.72 -38.34 19.94
C GLY A 280 6.03 -37.57 19.64
N THR A 281 5.95 -36.38 19.03
CA THR A 281 7.12 -35.56 18.71
C THR A 281 7.73 -34.91 19.96
N VAL A 282 6.89 -34.48 20.90
CA VAL A 282 7.25 -33.87 22.18
C VAL A 282 6.53 -34.65 23.26
N THR A 283 7.26 -35.14 24.26
CA THR A 283 6.70 -35.97 25.32
C THR A 283 7.06 -35.50 26.73
N THR A 284 7.94 -34.49 26.85
CA THR A 284 8.35 -33.92 28.16
C THR A 284 8.34 -32.41 28.12
N HIS A 285 8.23 -31.80 29.31
CA HIS A 285 8.32 -30.35 29.46
C HIS A 285 9.64 -29.78 28.90
N GLU A 286 10.76 -30.47 29.17
CA GLU A 286 12.07 -30.02 28.70
C GLU A 286 12.16 -30.00 27.17
N ALA A 287 11.61 -31.04 26.52
CA ALA A 287 11.56 -31.11 25.06
C ALA A 287 10.65 -30.04 24.47
N PHE A 288 9.54 -29.71 25.17
CA PHE A 288 8.65 -28.63 24.79
C PHE A 288 9.35 -27.25 24.88
N VAL A 289 9.98 -26.97 26.01
CA VAL A 289 10.75 -25.74 26.23
C VAL A 289 11.87 -25.60 25.18
N GLU A 290 12.57 -26.67 24.85
CA GLU A 290 13.61 -26.64 23.83
C GLU A 290 13.05 -26.30 22.44
N LYS A 291 11.91 -26.87 22.06
CA LYS A 291 11.23 -26.52 20.80
C LYS A 291 10.82 -25.05 20.74
N ILE A 292 10.35 -24.52 21.87
CA ILE A 292 9.99 -23.11 21.98
C ILE A 292 11.21 -22.22 21.87
N LYS A 293 12.32 -22.54 22.55
CA LYS A 293 13.58 -21.80 22.44
C LYS A 293 14.07 -21.76 21.00
N VAL A 294 14.05 -22.87 20.30
CA VAL A 294 14.40 -22.93 18.86
C VAL A 294 13.46 -22.07 18.01
N GLN A 295 12.17 -22.04 18.33
CA GLN A 295 11.21 -21.21 17.61
C GLN A 295 11.46 -19.71 17.83
N ILE A 296 11.73 -19.31 19.08
CA ILE A 296 12.06 -17.92 19.43
C ILE A 296 13.38 -17.52 18.77
N GLU A 297 14.40 -18.39 18.80
CA GLU A 297 15.69 -18.14 18.16
C GLU A 297 15.54 -17.91 16.65
N LYS A 298 14.71 -18.73 15.97
CA LYS A 298 14.41 -18.55 14.57
C LYS A 298 13.68 -17.23 14.28
N ASN A 299 12.79 -16.81 15.16
CA ASN A 299 12.12 -15.52 15.04
C ASN A 299 13.12 -14.36 15.21
N HIS A 300 14.02 -14.46 16.21
CA HIS A 300 15.10 -13.48 16.41
C HIS A 300 16.06 -13.41 15.23
N GLU A 301 16.39 -14.55 14.64
CA GLU A 301 17.22 -14.59 13.44
C GLU A 301 16.52 -13.87 12.26
N GLY A 302 15.23 -14.08 12.08
CA GLY A 302 14.42 -13.38 11.08
C GLY A 302 14.43 -11.87 11.29
N GLU A 303 14.19 -11.41 12.53
CA GLU A 303 14.22 -9.99 12.90
C GLU A 303 15.62 -9.37 12.70
N SER A 304 16.67 -10.09 13.13
CA SER A 304 18.06 -9.65 12.99
C SER A 304 18.47 -9.50 11.54
N ASN A 305 18.10 -10.47 10.68
CA ASN A 305 18.38 -10.42 9.26
C ASN A 305 17.61 -9.29 8.57
N TYR A 306 16.35 -9.06 8.96
CA TYR A 306 15.57 -7.95 8.45
C TYR A 306 16.21 -6.60 8.82
N GLN A 307 16.55 -6.41 10.10
CA GLN A 307 17.22 -5.18 10.57
C GLN A 307 18.55 -4.98 9.86
N PHE A 308 19.37 -6.03 9.76
CA PHE A 308 20.63 -5.98 9.03
C PHE A 308 20.44 -5.53 7.57
N ALA A 309 19.43 -6.06 6.87
CA ALA A 309 19.14 -5.64 5.50
C ALA A 309 18.75 -4.15 5.42
N GLN A 310 18.01 -3.64 6.40
CA GLN A 310 17.67 -2.20 6.48
C GLN A 310 18.92 -1.35 6.75
N ASP A 311 19.78 -1.77 7.66
CA ASP A 311 21.03 -1.07 7.99
C ASP A 311 21.99 -1.05 6.78
N VAL A 312 22.11 -2.18 6.07
CA VAL A 312 22.85 -2.26 4.80
C VAL A 312 22.31 -1.27 3.79
N ARG A 313 20.97 -1.30 3.57
CA ARG A 313 20.31 -0.39 2.63
C ARG A 313 20.58 1.08 2.97
N LYS A 314 20.44 1.44 4.24
CA LYS A 314 20.66 2.81 4.71
C LYS A 314 22.10 3.26 4.46
N ILE A 315 23.08 2.45 4.88
CA ILE A 315 24.49 2.76 4.72
C ILE A 315 24.89 2.89 3.24
N LEU A 316 24.36 1.99 2.38
CA LEU A 316 24.62 2.05 0.94
C LEU A 316 23.99 3.29 0.31
N LEU A 317 22.78 3.68 0.69
CA LEU A 317 22.13 4.90 0.23
C LEU A 317 22.90 6.15 0.66
N ASP A 318 23.33 6.20 1.93
CA ASP A 318 24.11 7.32 2.48
C ASP A 318 25.46 7.45 1.76
N LYS A 319 26.11 6.31 1.45
CA LYS A 319 27.39 6.30 0.70
C LYS A 319 27.21 6.62 -0.80
N ALA A 320 26.08 6.32 -1.38
CA ALA A 320 25.80 6.54 -2.78
C ALA A 320 25.70 8.03 -3.14
N ASP A 321 25.38 8.89 -2.17
CA ASP A 321 25.20 10.36 -2.35
C ASP A 321 24.41 10.68 -3.64
N ILE A 322 23.27 10.01 -3.83
CA ILE A 322 22.48 10.08 -5.07
C ILE A 322 21.85 11.46 -5.18
N LYS A 323 22.28 12.21 -6.19
CA LYS A 323 21.62 13.45 -6.57
C LYS A 323 20.48 13.14 -7.54
N LEU A 324 19.33 13.75 -7.32
CA LEU A 324 18.15 13.60 -8.17
C LEU A 324 17.75 14.95 -8.77
N PRO A 325 17.17 14.98 -9.98
CA PRO A 325 16.64 16.20 -10.60
C PRO A 325 15.31 16.59 -9.93
N GLU A 326 15.37 17.17 -8.73
CA GLU A 326 14.22 17.38 -7.84
C GLU A 326 13.04 18.08 -8.53
N ASN A 327 13.30 19.14 -9.29
CA ASN A 327 12.24 19.92 -9.94
C ASN A 327 11.48 19.10 -10.99
N LEU A 328 12.19 18.35 -11.84
CA LEU A 328 11.58 17.50 -12.84
C LEU A 328 10.90 16.28 -12.18
N LEU A 329 11.48 15.75 -11.11
CA LEU A 329 10.91 14.63 -10.38
C LEU A 329 9.59 15.01 -9.71
N LYS A 330 9.53 16.18 -9.05
CA LYS A 330 8.29 16.72 -8.47
C LYS A 330 7.21 16.91 -9.52
N ARG A 331 7.58 17.50 -10.66
CA ARG A 331 6.65 17.68 -11.79
C ARG A 331 6.16 16.35 -12.34
N TRP A 332 7.04 15.37 -12.53
CA TRP A 332 6.66 14.02 -12.98
C TRP A 332 5.71 13.34 -12.02
N LEU A 333 5.96 13.42 -10.70
CA LEU A 333 5.07 12.89 -9.67
C LEU A 333 3.70 13.59 -9.69
N TYR A 334 3.68 14.90 -9.90
CA TYR A 334 2.44 15.66 -9.97
C TYR A 334 1.61 15.29 -11.19
N GLU A 335 2.21 15.28 -12.38
CA GLU A 335 1.54 14.94 -13.64
C GLU A 335 1.09 13.46 -13.67
N GLY A 336 1.91 12.53 -13.15
CA GLY A 336 1.63 11.10 -13.15
C GLY A 336 0.56 10.63 -12.14
N ASN A 337 0.18 11.48 -11.18
CA ASN A 337 -0.81 11.14 -10.15
C ASN A 337 -2.24 11.63 -10.46
N ASP A 338 -2.51 12.16 -11.66
CA ASP A 338 -3.84 12.64 -12.06
C ASP A 338 -4.51 13.57 -11.02
N GLY A 339 -3.72 14.42 -10.35
CA GLY A 339 -4.20 15.36 -9.34
C GLY A 339 -4.58 14.74 -7.97
N LYS A 340 -4.19 13.50 -7.70
CA LYS A 340 -4.41 12.86 -6.38
C LYS A 340 -3.59 13.49 -5.25
N PHE A 341 -2.45 14.08 -5.59
CA PHE A 341 -1.58 14.79 -4.65
C PHE A 341 -1.42 16.25 -5.09
N THR A 342 -1.43 17.17 -4.12
CA THR A 342 -1.06 18.57 -4.37
C THR A 342 0.47 18.71 -4.43
N MET A 343 0.96 19.82 -5.01
CA MET A 343 2.42 20.10 -5.00
C MET A 343 2.97 20.15 -3.58
N GLU A 344 2.22 20.72 -2.62
CA GLU A 344 2.60 20.77 -1.19
C GLU A 344 2.72 19.38 -0.53
N GLN A 345 2.04 18.36 -1.06
CA GLN A 345 2.13 16.97 -0.57
C GLN A 345 3.28 16.22 -1.22
N ILE A 346 3.82 16.73 -2.33
CA ILE A 346 4.97 16.16 -3.04
C ILE A 346 6.29 16.77 -2.54
N GLU A 347 6.26 17.99 -1.99
CA GLU A 347 7.40 18.62 -1.32
C GLU A 347 7.79 17.93 -0.01
#